data_90756df7ca183391875d7d300c01d845
#
_entry.id   90756df7ca183391875d7d300c01d845
#
_cell.length_a   1.000
_cell.length_b   1.000
_cell.length_c   1.000
_cell.angle_alpha   90.00
_cell.angle_beta   90.00
_cell.angle_gamma   90.00
#
_symmetry.space_group_name_H-M   'P 1'
#
loop_
_entity.id
_entity.type
_entity.pdbx_description
1 polymer ?
#
loop_
_entity_poly.entity_id
_entity_poly.type
_entity_poly.pdbx_seq_one_letter_code
_entity_poly.pdbx_strand_id
1 'polypeptide(L)'
;VAFEGFQMLDVFAETFYAGLNSFVLLSIPMFILMGMAVANSPAGKDLYTGLDRWLWRVPGGLVISNIGACSIFAALSGSSPATCAAIGTMGIPEMRKRGYSDQIATGTIAAGGTLGVLIPPSIVLIVYGIATGTSIGRLFLSGLIPGFMLAGMFAIWALIHLSLIHISEPTRRLN
;
A
#
# COMPACT_ATOMS: atom_id res chain seq x y z
N VAL A 1 19.23 47.42 -8.40
CA VAL A 1 17.96 46.62 -8.29
C VAL A 1 17.85 45.62 -9.43
N ALA A 2 18.12 45.97 -10.70
CA ALA A 2 18.03 45.02 -11.82
C ALA A 2 19.18 43.98 -11.83
N PHE A 3 20.39 44.35 -11.42
CA PHE A 3 21.54 43.47 -11.35
C PHE A 3 21.39 42.41 -10.25
N GLU A 4 20.81 42.73 -9.13
CA GLU A 4 20.52 41.78 -8.04
C GLU A 4 19.45 40.74 -8.45
N GLY A 5 18.49 41.12 -9.32
CA GLY A 5 17.50 40.21 -9.85
C GLY A 5 18.07 39.10 -10.74
N PHE A 6 19.10 39.42 -11.54
CA PHE A 6 19.79 38.39 -12.38
C PHE A 6 20.59 37.42 -11.53
N GLN A 7 21.31 37.91 -10.52
CA GLN A 7 22.06 37.03 -9.59
C GLN A 7 21.13 36.11 -8.80
N MET A 8 19.94 36.56 -8.41
CA MET A 8 18.94 35.73 -7.75
C MET A 8 18.43 34.60 -8.69
N LEU A 9 18.25 34.88 -9.98
CA LEU A 9 17.84 33.85 -10.94
C LEU A 9 18.93 32.78 -11.13
N ASP A 10 20.20 33.16 -11.18
CA ASP A 10 21.32 32.22 -11.29
C ASP A 10 21.41 31.33 -10.06
N VAL A 11 21.33 31.93 -8.85
CA VAL A 11 21.31 31.15 -7.58
C VAL A 11 20.12 30.22 -7.51
N PHE A 12 18.96 30.68 -7.98
CA PHE A 12 17.74 29.83 -8.02
C PHE A 12 17.94 28.66 -8.99
N ALA A 13 18.44 28.92 -10.20
CA ALA A 13 18.68 27.89 -11.20
C ALA A 13 19.71 26.86 -10.71
N GLU A 14 20.79 27.31 -10.09
CA GLU A 14 21.82 26.46 -9.54
C GLU A 14 21.34 25.61 -8.37
N THR A 15 20.57 26.20 -7.46
CA THR A 15 19.96 25.50 -6.33
C THR A 15 18.94 24.46 -6.81
N PHE A 16 18.13 24.81 -7.82
CA PHE A 16 17.16 23.91 -8.41
C PHE A 16 17.84 22.75 -9.13
N TYR A 17 18.87 23.03 -9.92
CA TYR A 17 19.65 22.01 -10.59
C TYR A 17 20.38 21.09 -9.60
N ALA A 18 21.02 21.62 -8.58
CA ALA A 18 21.69 20.83 -7.54
C ALA A 18 20.69 19.94 -6.77
N GLY A 19 19.48 20.44 -6.49
CA GLY A 19 18.41 19.67 -5.87
C GLY A 19 17.89 18.52 -6.73
N LEU A 20 17.80 18.74 -8.05
CA LEU A 20 17.33 17.72 -8.99
C LEU A 20 18.45 16.73 -9.41
N ASN A 21 19.70 17.16 -9.41
CA ASN A 21 20.86 16.33 -9.77
C ASN A 21 21.31 15.44 -8.60
N SER A 22 20.35 14.71 -8.03
CA SER A 22 20.58 13.75 -6.96
C SER A 22 20.35 12.33 -7.47
N PHE A 23 21.37 11.47 -7.34
CA PHE A 23 21.25 10.06 -7.69
C PHE A 23 20.09 9.37 -6.94
N VAL A 24 19.81 9.82 -5.74
CA VAL A 24 18.71 9.27 -4.92
C VAL A 24 17.35 9.57 -5.55
N LEU A 25 17.18 10.72 -6.22
CA LEU A 25 15.93 11.04 -6.93
C LEU A 25 15.62 10.07 -8.08
N LEU A 26 16.66 9.47 -8.69
CA LEU A 26 16.49 8.47 -9.74
C LEU A 26 15.77 7.21 -9.20
N SER A 27 15.86 6.93 -7.91
CA SER A 27 15.16 5.80 -7.31
C SER A 27 13.63 5.92 -7.42
N ILE A 28 13.09 7.16 -7.39
CA ILE A 28 11.63 7.38 -7.46
C ILE A 28 11.04 6.87 -8.78
N PRO A 29 11.48 7.31 -9.98
CA PRO A 29 10.95 6.78 -11.23
C PRO A 29 11.21 5.29 -11.39
N MET A 30 12.33 4.76 -10.89
CA MET A 30 12.61 3.33 -10.93
C MET A 30 11.63 2.52 -10.07
N PHE A 31 11.29 2.99 -8.86
CA PHE A 31 10.26 2.36 -8.03
C PHE A 31 8.86 2.47 -8.63
N ILE A 32 8.53 3.60 -9.28
CA ILE A 32 7.26 3.75 -10.00
C ILE A 32 7.17 2.74 -11.14
N LEU A 33 8.23 2.61 -11.95
CA LEU A 33 8.29 1.63 -13.03
C LEU A 33 8.16 0.20 -12.52
N MET A 34 8.88 -0.14 -11.45
CA MET A 34 8.79 -1.45 -10.79
C MET A 34 7.36 -1.72 -10.30
N GLY A 35 6.76 -0.78 -9.59
CA GLY A 35 5.40 -0.90 -9.08
C GLY A 35 4.38 -1.08 -10.20
N MET A 36 4.52 -0.33 -11.31
CA MET A 36 3.66 -0.48 -12.48
C MET A 36 3.87 -1.81 -13.21
N ALA A 37 5.11 -2.28 -13.34
CA ALA A 37 5.41 -3.57 -13.94
C ALA A 37 4.77 -4.71 -13.13
N VAL A 38 4.89 -4.67 -11.80
CA VAL A 38 4.27 -5.65 -10.90
C VAL A 38 2.74 -5.56 -10.95
N ALA A 39 2.17 -4.35 -10.96
CA ALA A 39 0.71 -4.14 -11.02
C ALA A 39 0.08 -4.68 -12.32
N ASN A 40 0.80 -4.58 -13.44
CA ASN A 40 0.35 -5.09 -14.74
C ASN A 40 0.74 -6.55 -15.00
N SER A 41 1.43 -7.19 -14.06
CA SER A 41 1.81 -8.61 -14.15
C SER A 41 0.77 -9.52 -13.49
N PRO A 42 0.80 -10.84 -13.73
CA PRO A 42 -0.01 -11.80 -13.01
C PRO A 42 0.30 -11.90 -11.51
N ALA A 43 1.41 -11.31 -11.05
CA ALA A 43 1.91 -11.45 -9.67
C ALA A 43 0.87 -11.08 -8.59
N GLY A 44 0.10 -10.00 -8.81
CA GLY A 44 -0.97 -9.62 -7.87
C GLY A 44 -2.07 -10.67 -7.77
N LYS A 45 -2.45 -11.26 -8.92
CA LYS A 45 -3.47 -12.32 -8.99
C LYS A 45 -2.99 -13.62 -8.34
N ASP A 46 -1.76 -14.00 -8.62
CA ASP A 46 -1.17 -15.23 -8.09
C ASP A 46 -0.97 -15.13 -6.57
N LEU A 47 -0.50 -13.98 -6.10
CA LEU A 47 -0.38 -13.66 -4.68
C LEU A 47 -1.74 -13.75 -3.97
N TYR A 48 -2.75 -13.09 -4.53
CA TYR A 48 -4.10 -13.10 -3.97
C TYR A 48 -4.66 -14.52 -3.91
N THR A 49 -4.57 -15.27 -5.01
CA THR A 49 -5.06 -16.64 -5.09
C THR A 49 -4.33 -17.57 -4.11
N GLY A 50 -3.03 -17.39 -3.95
CA GLY A 50 -2.21 -18.14 -2.99
C GLY A 50 -2.65 -17.90 -1.56
N LEU A 51 -2.81 -16.64 -1.17
CA LEU A 51 -3.25 -16.26 0.18
C LEU A 51 -4.69 -16.72 0.47
N ASP A 52 -5.60 -16.57 -0.49
CA ASP A 52 -6.98 -17.03 -0.33
C ASP A 52 -7.03 -18.56 -0.12
N ARG A 53 -6.26 -19.33 -0.87
CA ARG A 53 -6.17 -20.78 -0.69
C ARG A 53 -5.55 -21.19 0.67
N TRP A 54 -4.64 -20.41 1.18
CA TRP A 54 -3.99 -20.68 2.45
C TRP A 54 -4.89 -20.35 3.65
N LEU A 55 -5.64 -19.27 3.53
CA LEU A 55 -6.50 -18.74 4.59
C LEU A 55 -7.98 -19.16 4.49
N TRP A 56 -8.35 -20.03 3.54
CA TRP A 56 -9.75 -20.41 3.31
C TRP A 56 -10.46 -21.04 4.52
N ARG A 57 -9.70 -21.65 5.44
CA ARG A 57 -10.22 -22.28 6.66
C ARG A 57 -10.43 -21.30 7.81
N VAL A 58 -9.89 -20.10 7.69
CA VAL A 58 -9.97 -19.09 8.75
C VAL A 58 -11.28 -18.31 8.60
N PRO A 59 -12.09 -18.16 9.68
CA PRO A 59 -13.27 -17.28 9.62
C PRO A 59 -12.80 -15.86 9.28
N GLY A 60 -13.42 -15.23 8.26
CA GLY A 60 -12.93 -13.95 7.74
C GLY A 60 -11.66 -14.04 6.89
N GLY A 61 -11.22 -15.26 6.53
CA GLY A 61 -9.97 -15.51 5.81
C GLY A 61 -9.80 -14.69 4.54
N LEU A 62 -10.90 -14.39 3.83
CA LEU A 62 -10.85 -13.57 2.61
C LEU A 62 -10.45 -12.11 2.90
N VAL A 63 -10.95 -11.53 4.01
CA VAL A 63 -10.58 -10.17 4.44
C VAL A 63 -9.12 -10.14 4.87
N ILE A 64 -8.67 -11.16 5.60
CA ILE A 64 -7.26 -11.28 6.01
C ILE A 64 -6.37 -11.49 4.78
N SER A 65 -6.81 -12.28 3.79
CA SER A 65 -6.12 -12.44 2.51
C SER A 65 -5.96 -11.13 1.77
N ASN A 66 -6.98 -10.27 1.77
CA ASN A 66 -6.91 -8.94 1.19
C ASN A 66 -5.86 -8.07 1.90
N ILE A 67 -5.88 -8.04 3.24
CA ILE A 67 -4.90 -7.27 4.03
C ILE A 67 -3.49 -7.82 3.80
N GLY A 68 -3.33 -9.13 3.81
CA GLY A 68 -2.05 -9.80 3.54
C GLY A 68 -1.54 -9.52 2.12
N ALA A 69 -2.41 -9.64 1.12
CA ALA A 69 -2.08 -9.33 -0.27
C ALA A 69 -1.70 -7.85 -0.44
N CYS A 70 -2.45 -6.93 0.18
CA CYS A 70 -2.11 -5.52 0.20
C CYS A 70 -0.76 -5.27 0.88
N SER A 71 -0.48 -5.94 2.00
CA SER A 71 0.80 -5.77 2.72
C SER A 71 2.00 -6.20 1.88
N ILE A 72 1.92 -7.37 1.24
CA ILE A 72 3.00 -7.88 0.38
C ILE A 72 3.11 -7.04 -0.89
N PHE A 73 1.99 -6.70 -1.52
CA PHE A 73 2.00 -5.86 -2.72
C PHE A 73 2.47 -4.44 -2.43
N ALA A 74 2.15 -3.90 -1.25
CA ALA A 74 2.66 -2.63 -0.76
C ALA A 74 4.19 -2.61 -0.72
N ALA A 75 4.79 -3.67 -0.18
CA ALA A 75 6.25 -3.84 -0.15
C ALA A 75 6.88 -3.96 -1.55
N LEU A 76 6.13 -4.37 -2.55
CA LEU A 76 6.61 -4.45 -3.95
C LEU A 76 6.43 -3.12 -4.70
N SER A 77 5.28 -2.45 -4.51
CA SER A 77 4.93 -1.25 -5.28
C SER A 77 5.37 0.06 -4.64
N GLY A 78 5.52 0.08 -3.31
CA GLY A 78 5.83 1.29 -2.53
C GLY A 78 4.79 2.40 -2.66
N SER A 79 3.57 2.08 -3.14
CA SER A 79 2.53 3.03 -3.50
C SER A 79 1.15 2.57 -3.06
N SER A 80 0.47 3.38 -2.23
CA SER A 80 -0.89 3.09 -1.77
C SER A 80 -1.91 3.04 -2.92
N PRO A 81 -1.95 3.99 -3.87
CA PRO A 81 -2.87 3.90 -5.00
C PRO A 81 -2.65 2.68 -5.88
N ALA A 82 -1.39 2.32 -6.16
CA ALA A 82 -1.06 1.13 -6.95
C ALA A 82 -1.51 -0.15 -6.24
N THR A 83 -1.31 -0.24 -4.94
CA THR A 83 -1.76 -1.38 -4.11
C THR A 83 -3.29 -1.51 -4.14
N CYS A 84 -4.01 -0.41 -3.91
CA CYS A 84 -5.48 -0.41 -3.98
C CYS A 84 -6.00 -0.83 -5.35
N ALA A 85 -5.41 -0.31 -6.43
CA ALA A 85 -5.81 -0.63 -7.78
C ALA A 85 -5.56 -2.12 -8.10
N ALA A 86 -4.36 -2.62 -7.84
CA ALA A 86 -3.98 -3.99 -8.16
C ALA A 86 -4.79 -5.02 -7.38
N ILE A 87 -4.83 -4.91 -6.05
CA ILE A 87 -5.52 -5.89 -5.21
C ILE A 87 -7.03 -5.67 -5.22
N GLY A 88 -7.51 -4.43 -5.36
CA GLY A 88 -8.93 -4.10 -5.40
C GLY A 88 -9.66 -4.69 -6.60
N THR A 89 -9.01 -4.76 -7.77
CA THR A 89 -9.61 -5.36 -8.98
C THR A 89 -9.96 -6.84 -8.82
N MET A 90 -9.29 -7.53 -7.92
CA MET A 90 -9.49 -8.95 -7.64
C MET A 90 -10.24 -9.17 -6.33
N GLY A 91 -9.84 -8.49 -5.28
CA GLY A 91 -10.39 -8.69 -3.94
C GLY A 91 -11.85 -8.26 -3.82
N ILE A 92 -12.23 -7.10 -4.39
CA ILE A 92 -13.60 -6.59 -4.28
C ILE A 92 -14.61 -7.51 -4.96
N PRO A 93 -14.44 -7.94 -6.24
CA PRO A 93 -15.37 -8.86 -6.88
C PRO A 93 -15.47 -10.21 -6.16
N GLU A 94 -14.35 -10.73 -5.63
CA GLU A 94 -14.37 -12.01 -4.94
C GLU A 94 -15.09 -11.92 -3.59
N MET A 95 -14.91 -10.82 -2.85
CA MET A 95 -15.67 -10.57 -1.62
C MET A 95 -17.17 -10.45 -1.89
N ARG A 96 -17.56 -9.73 -2.94
CA ARG A 96 -18.97 -9.62 -3.38
C ARG A 96 -19.59 -10.98 -3.71
N LYS A 97 -18.88 -11.82 -4.45
CA LYS A 97 -19.32 -13.19 -4.77
C LYS A 97 -19.58 -14.03 -3.52
N ARG A 98 -18.82 -13.82 -2.46
CA ARG A 98 -18.96 -14.53 -1.19
C ARG A 98 -19.94 -13.85 -0.22
N GLY A 99 -20.67 -12.81 -0.66
CA GLY A 99 -21.73 -12.16 0.10
C GLY A 99 -21.29 -11.10 1.09
N TYR A 100 -20.04 -10.64 1.01
CA TYR A 100 -19.57 -9.49 1.80
C TYR A 100 -20.22 -8.20 1.28
N SER A 101 -20.54 -7.27 2.21
CA SER A 101 -21.04 -5.95 1.84
C SER A 101 -19.98 -5.14 1.09
N ASP A 102 -20.43 -4.23 0.22
CA ASP A 102 -19.55 -3.34 -0.52
C ASP A 102 -18.67 -2.48 0.40
N GLN A 103 -19.21 -2.09 1.56
CA GLN A 103 -18.48 -1.32 2.55
C GLN A 103 -17.28 -2.10 3.11
N ILE A 104 -17.47 -3.38 3.44
CA ILE A 104 -16.37 -4.23 3.93
C ILE A 104 -15.38 -4.49 2.81
N ALA A 105 -15.85 -4.80 1.60
CA ALA A 105 -14.99 -5.09 0.47
C ALA A 105 -14.09 -3.91 0.10
N THR A 106 -14.69 -2.72 -0.08
CA THR A 106 -13.93 -1.51 -0.45
C THR A 106 -13.12 -0.96 0.72
N GLY A 107 -13.69 -0.96 1.92
CA GLY A 107 -13.01 -0.48 3.13
C GLY A 107 -11.76 -1.28 3.48
N THR A 108 -11.80 -2.60 3.30
CA THR A 108 -10.62 -3.48 3.56
C THR A 108 -9.49 -3.19 2.58
N ILE A 109 -9.83 -2.99 1.29
CA ILE A 109 -8.83 -2.66 0.27
C ILE A 109 -8.26 -1.26 0.51
N ALA A 110 -9.11 -0.28 0.86
CA ALA A 110 -8.65 1.07 1.17
C ALA A 110 -7.73 1.08 2.40
N ALA A 111 -8.11 0.39 3.48
CA ALA A 111 -7.27 0.26 4.67
C ALA A 111 -5.96 -0.47 4.35
N GLY A 112 -6.03 -1.64 3.69
CA GLY A 112 -4.84 -2.39 3.28
C GLY A 112 -3.91 -1.60 2.35
N GLY A 113 -4.47 -0.80 1.47
CA GLY A 113 -3.71 0.07 0.57
C GLY A 113 -2.87 1.12 1.29
N THR A 114 -3.31 1.62 2.45
CA THR A 114 -2.53 2.60 3.23
C THR A 114 -1.16 2.05 3.68
N LEU A 115 -1.02 0.72 3.76
CA LEU A 115 0.24 0.08 4.10
C LEU A 115 1.35 0.36 3.08
N GLY A 116 1.01 0.74 1.83
CA GLY A 116 1.97 1.12 0.80
C GLY A 116 2.80 2.37 1.10
N VAL A 117 2.36 3.20 2.05
CA VAL A 117 3.16 4.33 2.55
C VAL A 117 4.14 3.89 3.63
N LEU A 118 3.75 2.91 4.46
CA LEU A 118 4.49 2.52 5.66
C LEU A 118 5.45 1.36 5.43
N ILE A 119 5.01 0.33 4.68
CA ILE A 119 5.83 -0.87 4.46
C ILE A 119 6.89 -0.56 3.40
N PRO A 120 8.20 -0.66 3.75
CA PRO A 120 9.27 -0.41 2.79
C PRO A 120 9.36 -1.49 1.69
N PRO A 121 9.85 -1.09 0.49
CA PRO A 121 10.26 0.26 0.11
C PRO A 121 9.07 1.17 -0.19
N SER A 122 9.10 2.41 0.30
CA SER A 122 8.01 3.38 0.12
C SER A 122 8.54 4.65 -0.57
N ILE A 123 7.85 5.06 -1.63
CA ILE A 123 8.18 6.29 -2.37
C ILE A 123 8.10 7.52 -1.44
N VAL A 124 7.12 7.54 -0.53
CA VAL A 124 6.95 8.64 0.42
C VAL A 124 8.13 8.76 1.38
N LEU A 125 8.65 7.62 1.88
CA LEU A 125 9.82 7.61 2.75
C LEU A 125 11.09 8.03 2.00
N ILE A 126 11.21 7.72 0.71
CA ILE A 126 12.31 8.18 -0.13
C ILE A 126 12.27 9.71 -0.26
N VAL A 127 11.11 10.26 -0.65
CA VAL A 127 10.92 11.71 -0.80
C VAL A 127 11.18 12.43 0.52
N TYR A 128 10.67 11.90 1.62
CA TYR A 128 10.91 12.45 2.95
C TYR A 128 12.41 12.43 3.30
N GLY A 129 13.10 11.32 3.04
CA GLY A 129 14.53 11.21 3.29
C GLY A 129 15.36 12.21 2.50
N ILE A 130 15.01 12.46 1.23
CA ILE A 130 15.66 13.47 0.39
C ILE A 130 15.40 14.87 0.94
N ALA A 131 14.15 15.20 1.26
CA ALA A 131 13.76 16.52 1.73
C ALA A 131 14.39 16.89 3.09
N THR A 132 14.59 15.90 3.95
CA THR A 132 15.13 16.11 5.31
C THR A 132 16.62 15.80 5.44
N GLY A 133 17.26 15.28 4.39
CA GLY A 133 18.65 14.80 4.47
C GLY A 133 18.82 13.57 5.36
N THR A 134 17.75 12.86 5.68
CA THR A 134 17.76 11.68 6.54
C THR A 134 18.07 10.41 5.74
N SER A 135 18.82 9.48 6.34
CA SER A 135 19.15 8.21 5.70
C SER A 135 17.88 7.40 5.36
N ILE A 136 17.69 7.13 4.08
CA ILE A 136 16.53 6.35 3.57
C ILE A 136 16.51 4.94 4.17
N GLY A 137 17.69 4.31 4.34
CA GLY A 137 17.77 2.99 4.96
C GLY A 137 17.27 2.99 6.41
N ARG A 138 17.57 4.03 7.20
CA ARG A 138 17.04 4.18 8.56
C ARG A 138 15.53 4.43 8.56
N LEU A 139 15.03 5.22 7.61
CA LEU A 139 13.60 5.45 7.44
C LEU A 139 12.85 4.15 7.08
N PHE A 140 13.41 3.35 6.21
CA PHE A 140 12.83 2.05 5.86
C PHE A 140 12.77 1.12 7.07
N LEU A 141 13.85 1.02 7.84
CA LEU A 141 13.86 0.21 9.07
C LEU A 141 12.84 0.70 10.09
N SER A 142 12.70 2.02 10.24
CA SER A 142 11.70 2.60 11.16
C SER A 142 10.25 2.38 10.71
N GLY A 143 10.00 2.26 9.40
CA GLY A 143 8.68 1.98 8.82
C GLY A 143 8.21 0.54 8.97
N LEU A 144 9.15 -0.42 9.11
CA LEU A 144 8.80 -1.85 9.22
C LEU A 144 7.91 -2.16 10.43
N ILE A 145 8.32 -1.72 11.62
CA ILE A 145 7.60 -2.03 12.87
C ILE A 145 6.18 -1.46 12.83
N PRO A 146 5.94 -0.15 12.60
CA PRO A 146 4.60 0.39 12.52
C PRO A 146 3.79 -0.17 11.35
N GLY A 147 4.42 -0.50 10.23
CA GLY A 147 3.75 -1.11 9.08
C GLY A 147 3.18 -2.48 9.39
N PHE A 148 3.97 -3.38 9.98
CA PHE A 148 3.48 -4.70 10.40
C PHE A 148 2.50 -4.62 11.58
N MET A 149 2.71 -3.69 12.50
CA MET A 149 1.78 -3.48 13.61
C MET A 149 0.40 -3.03 13.08
N LEU A 150 0.36 -2.11 12.15
CA LEU A 150 -0.88 -1.64 11.52
C LEU A 150 -1.57 -2.75 10.71
N ALA A 151 -0.81 -3.53 9.93
CA ALA A 151 -1.34 -4.69 9.21
C ALA A 151 -1.96 -5.72 10.18
N GLY A 152 -1.29 -5.99 11.29
CA GLY A 152 -1.80 -6.87 12.36
C GLY A 152 -3.08 -6.31 13.00
N MET A 153 -3.13 -5.01 13.27
CA MET A 153 -4.34 -4.36 13.81
C MET A 153 -5.53 -4.46 12.84
N PHE A 154 -5.31 -4.25 11.55
CA PHE A 154 -6.36 -4.44 10.54
C PHE A 154 -6.83 -5.89 10.48
N ALA A 155 -5.92 -6.86 10.54
CA ALA A 155 -6.28 -8.27 10.55
C ALA A 155 -7.09 -8.65 11.81
N ILE A 156 -6.68 -8.19 12.98
CA ILE A 156 -7.39 -8.42 14.25
C ILE A 156 -8.77 -7.77 14.21
N TRP A 157 -8.86 -6.51 13.77
CA TRP A 157 -10.15 -5.82 13.61
C TRP A 157 -11.09 -6.59 12.68
N ALA A 158 -10.57 -7.06 11.54
CA ALA A 158 -11.33 -7.85 10.60
C ALA A 158 -11.87 -9.16 11.21
N LEU A 159 -11.04 -9.87 11.97
CA LEU A 159 -11.45 -11.09 12.68
C LEU A 159 -12.57 -10.81 13.67
N ILE A 160 -12.44 -9.79 14.52
CA ILE A 160 -13.42 -9.44 15.54
C ILE A 160 -14.74 -9.01 14.88
N HIS A 161 -14.68 -8.12 13.90
CA HIS A 161 -15.87 -7.57 13.25
C HIS A 161 -16.65 -8.65 12.49
N LEU A 162 -15.97 -9.53 11.78
CA LEU A 162 -16.62 -10.61 11.02
C LEU A 162 -17.14 -11.73 11.94
N SER A 163 -16.44 -12.03 13.04
CA SER A 163 -16.93 -12.96 14.05
C SER A 163 -18.23 -12.48 14.67
N LEU A 164 -18.34 -11.19 14.95
CA LEU A 164 -19.54 -10.58 15.53
C LEU A 164 -20.71 -10.55 14.53
N ILE A 165 -20.45 -10.32 13.24
CA ILE A 165 -21.50 -10.32 12.19
C ILE A 165 -22.04 -11.73 11.97
N HIS A 166 -21.21 -12.76 12.00
CA HIS A 166 -21.67 -14.15 11.88
C HIS A 166 -22.52 -14.62 13.05
N ILE A 167 -22.38 -14.00 14.20
CA ILE A 167 -23.24 -14.29 15.39
C ILE A 167 -24.58 -13.58 15.27
N SER A 168 -24.68 -12.47 14.55
CA SER A 168 -25.90 -11.65 14.47
C SER A 168 -26.84 -11.96 13.29
N GLU A 169 -26.45 -12.81 12.32
CA GLU A 169 -27.33 -13.25 11.21
C GLU A 169 -27.45 -14.79 11.08
N PRO A 170 -28.11 -15.50 12.03
CA PRO A 170 -28.38 -16.92 11.85
C PRO A 170 -29.59 -17.24 10.95
N THR A 171 -30.33 -16.25 10.44
CA THR A 171 -31.66 -16.48 9.88
C THR A 171 -31.86 -16.14 8.40
N ARG A 172 -30.83 -15.77 7.63
CA ARG A 172 -31.00 -15.43 6.20
C ARG A 172 -30.66 -16.54 5.20
N ARG A 173 -30.59 -17.80 5.64
CA ARG A 173 -30.35 -18.96 4.76
C ARG A 173 -31.52 -19.93 4.63
N LEU A 174 -32.74 -19.50 4.85
CA LEU A 174 -33.92 -20.31 4.56
C LEU A 174 -35.03 -19.42 3.96
N ASN A 175 -34.90 -19.09 2.69
CA ASN A 175 -36.02 -18.90 1.76
C ASN A 175 -35.48 -18.77 0.34
#